data_d30fa5db1d0259ad2f8e63a406179f04
#
_entry.id   d30fa5db1d0259ad2f8e63a406179f04
#
_cell.length_a   1.000
_cell.length_b   1.000
_cell.length_c   1.000
_cell.angle_alpha   90.00
_cell.angle_beta   90.00
_cell.angle_gamma   90.00
#
_symmetry.space_group_name_H-M   'P 1'
#
loop_
_entity.id
_entity.type
_entity.pdbx_description
1 polymer ?
#
loop_
_entity_poly.entity_id
_entity_poly.type
_entity_poly.pdbx_seq_one_letter_code
_entity_poly.pdbx_strand_id
1 'polypeptide(L)'
;MACITSINISARKGVRKTPVGDAPQVVLVDDGLENDAHAGKWHRQVSFLAEASLAKARDMGLEVGPGDFAENFATEGIDLLDLPLGTQLRLGKDVLVEISQIGKVCHTRCAIYHLAGDCIFPREGIFGVVLHGGVVSAGDAIEVVRRGDGTCTHTPPEALAEVEAARKAGTL
;
A
#
# COMPACT_ATOMS: atom_id res chain seq x y z
N MET A 1 18.94 1.92 3.67
CA MET A 1 18.09 3.09 4.03
C MET A 1 16.70 2.80 3.46
N ALA A 2 15.66 2.99 4.23
CA ALA A 2 14.30 2.76 3.74
C ALA A 2 13.90 3.83 2.73
N CYS A 3 13.34 3.43 1.59
CA CYS A 3 12.95 4.38 0.54
C CYS A 3 11.78 3.86 -0.33
N ILE A 4 11.20 4.79 -1.07
CA ILE A 4 10.24 4.52 -2.15
C ILE A 4 11.03 4.10 -3.38
N THR A 5 10.81 2.90 -3.90
CA THR A 5 11.46 2.41 -5.13
C THR A 5 10.66 2.76 -6.38
N SER A 6 9.34 2.85 -6.27
CA SER A 6 8.46 3.25 -7.37
C SER A 6 7.17 3.89 -6.84
N ILE A 7 6.66 4.87 -7.59
CA ILE A 7 5.34 5.44 -7.40
C ILE A 7 4.48 5.06 -8.60
N ASN A 8 3.29 4.53 -8.33
CA ASN A 8 2.43 3.95 -9.35
C ASN A 8 1.02 4.53 -9.25
N ILE A 9 0.43 4.94 -10.36
CA ILE A 9 -0.92 5.49 -10.43
C ILE A 9 -1.73 4.85 -11.55
N SER A 10 -3.04 4.92 -11.42
CA SER A 10 -4.00 4.60 -12.47
C SER A 10 -5.24 5.47 -12.34
N ALA A 11 -5.71 6.00 -13.46
CA ALA A 11 -6.97 6.74 -13.51
C ALA A 11 -8.22 5.84 -13.39
N ARG A 12 -8.06 4.51 -13.32
CA ARG A 12 -9.16 3.52 -13.29
C ARG A 12 -8.96 2.52 -12.16
N LYS A 13 -10.02 2.18 -11.45
CA LYS A 13 -10.05 1.08 -10.47
C LYS A 13 -10.03 -0.29 -11.16
N GLY A 14 -9.51 -1.30 -10.44
CA GLY A 14 -9.52 -2.70 -10.89
C GLY A 14 -8.52 -3.04 -11.98
N VAL A 15 -7.56 -2.16 -12.25
CA VAL A 15 -6.46 -2.37 -13.20
C VAL A 15 -5.12 -2.19 -12.51
N ARG A 16 -4.05 -2.70 -13.14
CA ARG A 16 -2.67 -2.43 -12.71
C ARG A 16 -2.40 -0.93 -12.71
N LYS A 17 -1.53 -0.47 -11.84
CA LYS A 17 -1.02 0.90 -11.85
C LYS A 17 0.26 0.98 -12.66
N THR A 18 0.50 2.14 -13.23
CA THR A 18 1.69 2.39 -14.07
C THR A 18 2.70 3.19 -13.27
N PRO A 19 3.97 2.76 -13.23
CA PRO A 19 5.05 3.56 -12.67
C PRO A 19 5.15 4.93 -13.35
N VAL A 20 5.29 5.99 -12.56
CA VAL A 20 5.44 7.37 -13.08
C VAL A 20 6.89 7.76 -13.36
N GLY A 21 7.83 6.84 -13.13
CA GLY A 21 9.27 7.10 -13.24
C GLY A 21 9.74 8.09 -12.18
N ASP A 22 10.64 8.98 -12.57
CA ASP A 22 11.24 9.98 -11.65
C ASP A 22 10.37 11.23 -11.48
N ALA A 23 9.17 11.28 -12.08
CA ALA A 23 8.30 12.43 -11.99
C ALA A 23 7.76 12.61 -10.58
N PRO A 24 7.94 13.80 -9.95
CA PRO A 24 7.36 14.08 -8.65
C PRO A 24 5.83 13.95 -8.66
N GLN A 25 5.27 13.40 -7.59
CA GLN A 25 3.84 13.19 -7.44
C GLN A 25 3.31 13.98 -6.25
N VAL A 26 2.12 14.57 -6.43
CA VAL A 26 1.43 15.29 -5.37
C VAL A 26 0.60 14.32 -4.55
N VAL A 27 0.76 14.39 -3.23
CA VAL A 27 -0.05 13.65 -2.26
C VAL A 27 -0.91 14.65 -1.51
N LEU A 28 -2.22 14.45 -1.56
CA LEU A 28 -3.21 15.34 -0.98
C LEU A 28 -3.67 14.81 0.38
N VAL A 29 -3.73 15.70 1.36
CA VAL A 29 -4.23 15.37 2.71
C VAL A 29 -5.68 14.90 2.63
N ASP A 30 -5.99 13.87 3.41
CA ASP A 30 -7.33 13.26 3.49
C ASP A 30 -7.90 12.83 2.12
N ASP A 31 -7.00 12.48 1.18
CA ASP A 31 -7.38 12.07 -0.17
C ASP A 31 -6.45 10.97 -0.72
N GLY A 32 -5.18 11.26 -0.95
CA GLY A 32 -4.19 10.32 -1.47
C GLY A 32 -3.35 10.88 -2.61
N LEU A 33 -2.88 10.03 -3.52
CA LEU A 33 -2.15 10.47 -4.71
C LEU A 33 -3.07 11.16 -5.70
N GLU A 34 -2.67 12.35 -6.12
CA GLU A 34 -3.39 13.11 -7.14
C GLU A 34 -3.51 12.30 -8.44
N ASN A 35 -4.67 12.33 -9.05
CA ASN A 35 -5.01 11.56 -10.27
C ASN A 35 -5.04 10.04 -10.12
N ASP A 36 -4.91 9.50 -8.92
CA ASP A 36 -5.09 8.06 -8.70
C ASP A 36 -6.56 7.71 -8.43
N ALA A 37 -7.05 6.64 -9.05
CA ALA A 37 -8.45 6.23 -8.94
C ALA A 37 -8.86 5.76 -7.52
N HIS A 38 -7.89 5.39 -6.67
CA HIS A 38 -8.14 4.97 -5.29
C HIS A 38 -8.07 6.13 -4.29
N ALA A 39 -7.65 7.33 -4.73
CA ALA A 39 -7.72 8.52 -3.91
C ALA A 39 -9.17 8.80 -3.48
N GLY A 40 -9.35 9.36 -2.30
CA GLY A 40 -10.67 9.68 -1.76
C GLY A 40 -10.74 9.62 -0.24
N LYS A 41 -11.90 10.05 0.30
CA LYS A 41 -12.14 10.10 1.75
C LYS A 41 -12.52 8.73 2.32
N TRP A 42 -11.55 7.90 2.53
CA TRP A 42 -11.70 6.58 3.12
C TRP A 42 -10.39 6.15 3.80
N HIS A 43 -10.36 4.97 4.40
CA HIS A 43 -9.19 4.50 5.17
C HIS A 43 -8.05 3.89 4.32
N ARG A 44 -8.22 3.75 3.01
CA ARG A 44 -7.21 3.19 2.09
C ARG A 44 -6.86 4.19 0.99
N GLN A 45 -6.47 5.41 1.39
CA GLN A 45 -6.15 6.52 0.49
C GLN A 45 -4.91 6.25 -0.34
N VAL A 46 -3.92 5.61 0.26
CA VAL A 46 -2.69 5.17 -0.39
C VAL A 46 -2.38 3.72 -0.02
N SER A 47 -1.61 3.04 -0.86
CA SER A 47 -1.21 1.66 -0.63
C SER A 47 0.26 1.44 -0.89
N PHE A 48 0.85 0.51 -0.12
CA PHE A 48 2.25 0.13 -0.18
C PHE A 48 2.40 -1.37 -0.41
N LEU A 49 3.47 -1.74 -1.09
CA LEU A 49 3.94 -3.12 -1.21
C LEU A 49 5.46 -3.13 -1.17
N ALA A 50 6.04 -4.02 -0.36
CA ALA A 50 7.49 -4.14 -0.28
C ALA A 50 8.07 -4.82 -1.53
N GLU A 51 9.27 -4.43 -1.96
CA GLU A 51 10.01 -5.15 -3.02
C GLU A 51 10.24 -6.62 -2.66
N ALA A 52 10.41 -6.92 -1.37
CA ALA A 52 10.48 -8.30 -0.89
C ALA A 52 9.20 -9.10 -1.18
N SER A 53 8.03 -8.46 -1.13
CA SER A 53 6.75 -9.06 -1.50
C SER A 53 6.65 -9.29 -3.01
N LEU A 54 7.11 -8.33 -3.81
CA LEU A 54 7.22 -8.51 -5.27
C LEU A 54 8.17 -9.64 -5.64
N ALA A 55 9.30 -9.76 -4.92
CA ALA A 55 10.24 -10.87 -5.11
C ALA A 55 9.59 -12.22 -4.83
N LYS A 56 8.82 -12.37 -3.74
CA LYS A 56 8.06 -13.61 -3.45
C LYS A 56 7.12 -13.98 -4.60
N ALA A 57 6.44 -12.99 -5.18
CA ALA A 57 5.54 -13.22 -6.31
C ALA A 57 6.31 -13.69 -7.56
N ARG A 58 7.50 -13.13 -7.83
CA ARG A 58 8.39 -13.59 -8.91
C ARG A 58 8.89 -15.01 -8.68
N ASP A 59 9.22 -15.37 -7.44
CA ASP A 59 9.63 -16.73 -7.04
C ASP A 59 8.51 -17.75 -7.24
N MET A 60 7.25 -17.31 -7.20
CA MET A 60 6.07 -18.11 -7.56
C MET A 60 5.87 -18.26 -9.08
N GLY A 61 6.76 -17.70 -9.90
CA GLY A 61 6.71 -17.76 -11.36
C GLY A 61 5.92 -16.65 -12.03
N LEU A 62 5.58 -15.56 -11.31
CA LEU A 62 4.90 -14.41 -11.89
C LEU A 62 5.89 -13.41 -12.49
N GLU A 63 5.59 -12.92 -13.67
CA GLU A 63 6.29 -11.79 -14.30
C GLU A 63 5.63 -10.48 -13.82
N VAL A 64 6.02 -10.00 -12.64
CA VAL A 64 5.44 -8.81 -12.02
C VAL A 64 6.51 -7.80 -11.60
N GLY A 65 6.13 -6.54 -11.67
CA GLY A 65 6.90 -5.39 -11.22
C GLY A 65 6.05 -4.43 -10.37
N PRO A 66 6.63 -3.28 -9.99
CA PRO A 66 5.90 -2.25 -9.27
C PRO A 66 4.63 -1.81 -10.02
N GLY A 67 3.52 -1.65 -9.29
CA GLY A 67 2.21 -1.27 -9.82
C GLY A 67 1.34 -2.45 -10.27
N ASP A 68 1.90 -3.62 -10.48
CA ASP A 68 1.17 -4.77 -11.00
C ASP A 68 0.13 -5.33 -10.03
N PHE A 69 0.31 -5.13 -8.72
CA PHE A 69 -0.68 -5.45 -7.69
C PHE A 69 -1.60 -4.26 -7.36
N ALA A 70 -1.51 -3.18 -8.13
CA ALA A 70 -2.24 -1.92 -7.95
C ALA A 70 -1.86 -1.14 -6.67
N GLU A 71 -0.66 -1.36 -6.12
CA GLU A 71 -0.09 -0.54 -5.08
C GLU A 71 0.35 0.84 -5.62
N ASN A 72 0.30 1.86 -4.72
CA ASN A 72 0.80 3.20 -5.05
C ASN A 72 2.32 3.30 -4.87
N PHE A 73 2.84 2.75 -3.79
CA PHE A 73 4.25 2.84 -3.43
C PHE A 73 4.86 1.44 -3.35
N ALA A 74 5.86 1.15 -4.19
CA ALA A 74 6.78 0.06 -3.93
C ALA A 74 7.90 0.57 -3.02
N THR A 75 8.34 -0.25 -2.04
CA THR A 75 9.24 0.20 -0.98
C THR A 75 10.31 -0.83 -0.69
N GLU A 76 11.49 -0.37 -0.28
CA GLU A 76 12.56 -1.25 0.21
C GLU A 76 13.18 -0.73 1.51
N GLY A 77 13.94 -1.58 2.19
CA GLY A 77 14.71 -1.22 3.38
C GLY A 77 13.87 -1.04 4.66
N ILE A 78 12.58 -1.35 4.62
CA ILE A 78 11.66 -1.32 5.76
C ILE A 78 10.71 -2.52 5.70
N ASP A 79 10.51 -3.19 6.83
CA ASP A 79 9.47 -4.21 6.96
C ASP A 79 8.18 -3.54 7.46
N LEU A 80 7.31 -3.18 6.50
CA LEU A 80 6.03 -2.55 6.80
C LEU A 80 5.05 -3.51 7.48
N LEU A 81 5.23 -4.83 7.32
CA LEU A 81 4.34 -5.83 7.93
C LEU A 81 4.58 -5.97 9.44
N ASP A 82 5.79 -5.64 9.92
CA ASP A 82 6.13 -5.59 11.36
C ASP A 82 5.62 -4.33 12.07
N LEU A 83 5.09 -3.37 11.33
CA LEU A 83 4.61 -2.12 11.90
C LEU A 83 3.12 -2.23 12.28
N PRO A 84 2.76 -1.90 13.55
CA PRO A 84 1.37 -1.94 13.96
C PRO A 84 0.54 -0.83 13.30
N LEU A 85 -0.79 -1.01 13.26
CA LEU A 85 -1.73 0.05 12.86
C LEU A 85 -1.51 1.31 13.70
N GLY A 86 -1.76 2.47 13.11
CA GLY A 86 -1.50 3.77 13.70
C GLY A 86 -0.04 4.21 13.64
N THR A 87 0.86 3.39 13.04
CA THR A 87 2.24 3.83 12.78
C THR A 87 2.23 4.96 11.75
N GLN A 88 2.98 6.01 12.05
CA GLN A 88 3.13 7.15 11.15
C GLN A 88 4.47 7.10 10.41
N LEU A 89 4.37 7.18 9.10
CA LEU A 89 5.48 7.18 8.16
C LEU A 89 5.62 8.56 7.54
N ARG A 90 6.83 9.13 7.57
CA ARG A 90 7.18 10.27 6.72
C ARG A 90 7.75 9.76 5.42
N LEU A 91 7.18 10.22 4.30
CA LEU A 91 7.64 9.95 2.95
C LEU A 91 8.28 11.22 2.40
N GLY A 92 9.55 11.12 2.07
CA GLY A 92 10.34 12.28 1.65
C GLY A 92 10.40 13.34 2.75
N LYS A 93 10.16 14.60 2.35
CA LYS A 93 10.32 15.74 3.25
C LYS A 93 9.07 16.03 4.09
N ASP A 94 7.90 16.04 3.47
CA ASP A 94 6.70 16.65 4.04
C ASP A 94 5.52 15.70 4.21
N VAL A 95 5.41 14.62 3.40
CA VAL A 95 4.23 13.75 3.42
C VAL A 95 4.23 12.86 4.65
N LEU A 96 3.12 12.88 5.38
CA LEU A 96 2.89 12.05 6.56
C LEU A 96 1.70 11.13 6.31
N VAL A 97 1.92 9.82 6.45
CA VAL A 97 0.90 8.79 6.27
C VAL A 97 0.80 7.96 7.54
N GLU A 98 -0.43 7.66 7.98
CA GLU A 98 -0.68 6.72 9.08
C GLU A 98 -1.16 5.38 8.52
N ILE A 99 -0.53 4.28 8.96
CA ILE A 99 -0.94 2.92 8.58
C ILE A 99 -2.32 2.63 9.14
N SER A 100 -3.28 2.43 8.25
CA SER A 100 -4.69 2.23 8.57
C SER A 100 -5.13 0.77 8.46
N GLN A 101 -4.52 -0.02 7.56
CA GLN A 101 -4.90 -1.41 7.37
C GLN A 101 -3.74 -2.23 6.82
N ILE A 102 -3.61 -3.47 7.26
CA ILE A 102 -2.65 -4.46 6.77
C ILE A 102 -3.42 -5.64 6.18
N GLY A 103 -3.24 -5.86 4.88
CA GLY A 103 -4.01 -6.85 4.12
C GLY A 103 -5.42 -6.36 3.79
N LYS A 104 -6.10 -7.11 2.94
CA LYS A 104 -7.49 -6.86 2.57
C LYS A 104 -8.16 -8.14 2.09
N VAL A 105 -9.47 -8.25 2.27
CA VAL A 105 -10.25 -9.30 1.61
C VAL A 105 -10.55 -8.90 0.16
N CYS A 106 -10.26 -9.79 -0.78
CA CYS A 106 -10.62 -9.62 -2.18
C CYS A 106 -11.91 -10.37 -2.47
N HIS A 107 -13.01 -9.64 -2.66
CA HIS A 107 -14.31 -10.23 -3.01
C HIS A 107 -14.36 -10.76 -4.45
N THR A 108 -13.50 -10.25 -5.32
CA THR A 108 -13.38 -10.68 -6.72
C THR A 108 -11.93 -11.00 -7.02
N ARG A 109 -11.68 -12.20 -7.52
CA ARG A 109 -10.35 -12.63 -7.94
C ARG A 109 -9.94 -11.89 -9.21
N CYS A 110 -8.79 -11.22 -9.18
CA CYS A 110 -8.26 -10.48 -10.31
C CYS A 110 -7.46 -11.40 -11.25
N ALA A 111 -7.01 -10.86 -12.38
CA ALA A 111 -6.22 -11.61 -13.36
C ALA A 111 -4.96 -12.24 -12.74
N ILE A 112 -4.31 -11.59 -11.79
CA ILE A 112 -3.11 -12.12 -11.12
C ILE A 112 -3.42 -13.39 -10.35
N TYR A 113 -4.54 -13.41 -9.60
CA TYR A 113 -4.97 -14.61 -8.90
C TYR A 113 -5.20 -15.78 -9.86
N HIS A 114 -5.83 -15.52 -11.02
CA HIS A 114 -6.11 -16.57 -12.00
C HIS A 114 -4.84 -17.09 -12.71
N LEU A 115 -3.81 -16.25 -12.84
CA LEU A 115 -2.54 -16.67 -13.43
C LEU A 115 -1.68 -17.52 -12.48
N ALA A 116 -1.61 -17.10 -11.20
CA ALA A 116 -0.75 -17.73 -10.20
C ALA A 116 -1.45 -18.76 -9.30
N GLY A 117 -2.79 -18.77 -9.30
CA GLY A 117 -3.57 -19.52 -8.30
C GLY A 117 -3.59 -18.86 -6.92
N ASP A 118 -2.85 -17.78 -6.73
CA ASP A 118 -2.73 -17.01 -5.48
C ASP A 118 -2.38 -15.55 -5.76
N CYS A 119 -2.52 -14.69 -4.75
CA CYS A 119 -2.13 -13.29 -4.82
C CYS A 119 -1.57 -12.84 -3.46
N ILE A 120 -0.43 -12.17 -3.50
CA ILE A 120 0.28 -11.72 -2.30
C ILE A 120 -0.34 -10.47 -1.67
N PHE A 121 -0.94 -9.60 -2.47
CA PHE A 121 -1.44 -8.29 -2.03
C PHE A 121 -2.54 -8.37 -0.94
N PRO A 122 -3.48 -9.34 -0.95
CA PRO A 122 -4.42 -9.52 0.15
C PRO A 122 -3.75 -9.71 1.51
N ARG A 123 -2.60 -10.36 1.55
CA ARG A 123 -1.86 -10.64 2.80
C ARG A 123 -0.85 -9.54 3.15
N GLU A 124 -0.15 -9.01 2.18
CA GLU A 124 1.03 -8.16 2.37
C GLU A 124 0.84 -6.71 1.90
N GLY A 125 -0.31 -6.37 1.30
CA GLY A 125 -0.65 -5.00 0.98
C GLY A 125 -0.87 -4.16 2.24
N ILE A 126 -0.26 -2.99 2.30
CA ILE A 126 -0.38 -2.04 3.40
C ILE A 126 -1.16 -0.83 2.91
N PHE A 127 -2.05 -0.31 3.73
CA PHE A 127 -2.85 0.86 3.39
C PHE A 127 -2.66 1.96 4.42
N GLY A 128 -2.81 3.20 3.98
CA GLY A 128 -2.67 4.35 4.85
C GLY A 128 -3.60 5.49 4.50
N VAL A 129 -3.75 6.38 5.49
CA VAL A 129 -4.40 7.68 5.35
C VAL A 129 -3.35 8.77 5.36
N VAL A 130 -3.56 9.81 4.57
CA VAL A 130 -2.63 10.93 4.45
C VAL A 130 -2.99 11.98 5.51
N LEU A 131 -2.11 12.16 6.50
CA LEU A 131 -2.26 13.15 7.56
C LEU A 131 -1.70 14.51 7.17
N HIS A 132 -0.65 14.52 6.34
CA HIS A 132 -0.05 15.74 5.79
C HIS A 132 0.35 15.48 4.34
N GLY A 133 -0.06 16.38 3.46
CA GLY A 133 0.24 16.31 2.03
C GLY A 133 1.59 16.90 1.67
N GLY A 134 1.97 16.75 0.42
CA GLY A 134 3.22 17.27 -0.10
C GLY A 134 3.59 16.62 -1.43
N VAL A 135 4.86 16.66 -1.77
CA VAL A 135 5.41 16.07 -2.99
C VAL A 135 6.36 14.94 -2.63
N VAL A 136 6.25 13.84 -3.36
CA VAL A 136 7.11 12.65 -3.22
C VAL A 136 7.66 12.23 -4.58
N SER A 137 8.83 11.62 -4.56
CA SER A 137 9.50 11.07 -5.74
C SER A 137 10.03 9.66 -5.45
N ALA A 138 10.25 8.87 -6.49
CA ALA A 138 11.02 7.64 -6.35
C ALA A 138 12.43 7.99 -5.80
N GLY A 139 12.93 7.16 -4.90
CA GLY A 139 14.17 7.41 -4.16
C GLY A 139 14.00 8.17 -2.85
N ASP A 140 12.85 8.78 -2.59
CA ASP A 140 12.61 9.46 -1.32
C ASP A 140 12.64 8.51 -0.13
N ALA A 141 13.24 8.99 0.97
CA ALA A 141 13.35 8.24 2.21
C ALA A 141 12.00 7.98 2.87
N ILE A 142 11.90 6.85 3.55
CA ILE A 142 10.77 6.51 4.41
C ILE A 142 11.29 6.47 5.86
N GLU A 143 10.65 7.22 6.74
CA GLU A 143 10.98 7.23 8.17
C GLU A 143 9.77 6.88 9.03
N VAL A 144 9.96 6.02 10.01
CA VAL A 144 8.96 5.80 11.07
C VAL A 144 9.09 6.94 12.08
N VAL A 145 8.17 7.89 12.03
CA VAL A 145 8.18 9.04 12.96
C VAL A 145 7.44 8.75 14.26
N ARG A 146 6.50 7.81 14.24
CA ARG A 146 5.80 7.31 15.42
C ARG A 146 5.38 5.86 15.19
N ARG A 147 5.75 4.97 16.09
CA ARG A 147 5.23 3.59 16.08
C ARG A 147 3.82 3.57 16.65
N GLY A 148 2.89 2.94 15.97
CA GLY A 148 1.50 2.79 16.41
C GLY A 148 1.33 1.80 17.58
N ASP A 149 0.14 1.76 18.12
CA ASP A 149 -0.25 0.86 19.21
C ASP A 149 -1.12 -0.33 18.78
N GLY A 150 -1.32 -0.48 17.47
CA GLY A 150 -2.18 -1.50 16.86
C GLY A 150 -3.59 -1.01 16.56
N THR A 151 -3.87 0.28 16.77
CA THR A 151 -5.16 0.90 16.46
C THR A 151 -5.02 2.03 15.44
N CYS A 152 -6.07 2.27 14.68
CA CYS A 152 -6.16 3.43 13.79
C CYS A 152 -7.61 3.93 13.80
N THR A 153 -7.81 5.18 14.21
CA THR A 153 -9.14 5.79 14.32
C THR A 153 -9.81 6.07 12.97
N HIS A 154 -9.02 6.07 11.89
CA HIS A 154 -9.52 6.27 10.54
C HIS A 154 -10.07 5.00 9.90
N THR A 155 -9.84 3.83 10.51
CA THR A 155 -10.27 2.54 9.93
C THR A 155 -11.59 2.10 10.54
N PRO A 156 -12.61 1.82 9.71
CA PRO A 156 -13.86 1.25 10.19
C PRO A 156 -13.63 -0.09 10.89
N PRO A 157 -14.21 -0.33 12.08
CA PRO A 157 -14.03 -1.59 12.81
C PRO A 157 -14.41 -2.83 11.99
N GLU A 158 -15.41 -2.72 11.13
CA GLU A 158 -15.85 -3.80 10.24
C GLU A 158 -14.77 -4.19 9.22
N ALA A 159 -13.97 -3.23 8.73
CA ALA A 159 -12.89 -3.52 7.79
C ALA A 159 -11.75 -4.31 8.47
N LEU A 160 -11.45 -4.03 9.72
CA LEU A 160 -10.47 -4.79 10.51
C LEU A 160 -11.01 -6.18 10.86
N ALA A 161 -12.28 -6.28 11.27
CA ALA A 161 -12.93 -7.54 11.60
C ALA A 161 -12.97 -8.50 10.40
N GLU A 162 -13.21 -7.97 9.19
CA GLU A 162 -13.21 -8.76 7.96
C GLU A 162 -11.84 -9.38 7.68
N VAL A 163 -10.77 -8.60 7.78
CA VAL A 163 -9.39 -9.07 7.57
C VAL A 163 -9.01 -10.10 8.64
N GLU A 164 -9.36 -9.86 9.91
CA GLU A 164 -9.09 -10.78 11.00
C GLU A 164 -9.83 -12.11 10.83
N ALA A 165 -11.10 -12.08 10.44
CA ALA A 165 -11.88 -13.27 10.15
C ALA A 165 -11.28 -14.09 9.01
N ALA A 166 -10.84 -13.43 7.93
CA ALA A 166 -10.21 -14.09 6.80
C ALA A 166 -8.87 -14.75 7.17
N ARG A 167 -8.07 -14.09 8.02
CA ARG A 167 -6.82 -14.67 8.56
C ARG A 167 -7.09 -15.91 9.42
N LYS A 168 -8.08 -15.84 10.31
CA LYS A 168 -8.49 -16.99 11.15
C LYS A 168 -9.02 -18.15 10.30
N ALA A 169 -9.68 -17.87 9.18
CA ALA A 169 -10.17 -18.88 8.24
C ALA A 169 -9.08 -19.43 7.30
N GLY A 170 -7.85 -18.87 7.33
CA GLY A 170 -6.77 -19.28 6.44
C GLY A 170 -6.99 -18.90 4.96
N THR A 171 -7.80 -17.87 4.71
CA THR A 171 -8.07 -17.34 3.37
C THR A 171 -7.24 -16.10 3.02
N LEU A 172 -6.46 -15.60 3.98
CA LEU A 172 -5.42 -14.58 3.83
C LEU A 172 -4.09 -15.11 4.32
#